data_0f008d9f106783c2510d36707f6c37d2
#
_entry.id   0f008d9f106783c2510d36707f6c37d2
#
_cell.length_a   1.000
_cell.length_b   1.000
_cell.length_c   1.000
_cell.angle_alpha   90.00
_cell.angle_beta   90.00
_cell.angle_gamma   90.00
#
_symmetry.space_group_name_H-M   'P 1'
#
loop_
_entity.id
_entity.type
_entity.pdbx_description
1 polymer ?
#
loop_
_entity_poly.entity_id
_entity_poly.type
_entity_poly.pdbx_seq_one_letter_code
_entity_poly.pdbx_strand_id
1 'polypeptide(L)'
;DIITIIEAMDELTKTRRRDLISGLRTMARFLGKEPSAIPANTEWLRQRLRQFHPKQANISEKHFANVKSAVMAAIKTAGVRNKRVDAFPNMNPRFQNLYDAIPDRMLGYKLSRFFRYCSNQGLEPENVTDAILEAFEDSVIAETLHKNPSKVAREAVLTWNKMKNVV
;
A
#
# COMPACT_ATOMS: atom_id res chain seq x y z
N ASP A 1 4.55 16.43 -16.55
CA ASP A 1 4.17 15.90 -15.22
C ASP A 1 3.08 14.80 -15.36
N ILE A 2 2.62 14.19 -14.26
CA ILE A 2 1.59 13.14 -14.32
C ILE A 2 0.26 13.66 -14.88
N ILE A 3 -0.11 14.89 -14.57
CA ILE A 3 -1.36 15.49 -15.05
C ILE A 3 -1.32 15.60 -16.56
N THR A 4 -0.24 16.09 -17.14
CA THR A 4 -0.05 16.19 -18.59
C THR A 4 -0.14 14.83 -19.29
N ILE A 5 0.46 13.80 -18.68
CA ILE A 5 0.39 12.43 -19.20
C ILE A 5 -1.07 11.95 -19.20
N ILE A 6 -1.80 12.14 -18.10
CA ILE A 6 -3.20 11.70 -17.96
C ILE A 6 -4.12 12.49 -18.91
N GLU A 7 -3.86 13.78 -19.12
CA GLU A 7 -4.61 14.62 -20.06
C GLU A 7 -4.48 14.14 -21.50
N ALA A 8 -3.31 13.63 -21.89
CA ALA A 8 -3.01 13.10 -23.22
C ALA A 8 -3.49 11.66 -23.45
N MET A 9 -4.06 10.97 -22.45
CA MET A 9 -4.52 9.59 -22.59
C MET A 9 -5.94 9.52 -23.16
N ASP A 10 -6.07 9.16 -24.42
CA ASP A 10 -7.39 9.04 -25.10
C ASP A 10 -8.20 7.82 -24.66
N GLU A 11 -7.53 6.79 -24.14
CA GLU A 11 -8.18 5.56 -23.64
C GLU A 11 -9.01 5.80 -22.38
N LEU A 12 -8.76 6.91 -21.67
CA LEU A 12 -9.49 7.23 -20.44
C LEU A 12 -10.82 7.94 -20.75
N THR A 13 -11.89 7.46 -20.10
CA THR A 13 -13.15 8.21 -20.12
C THR A 13 -12.98 9.60 -19.53
N LYS A 14 -13.73 10.59 -19.99
CA LYS A 14 -13.70 11.97 -19.49
C LYS A 14 -13.85 12.03 -17.97
N THR A 15 -14.77 11.24 -17.42
CA THR A 15 -15.01 11.15 -15.97
C THR A 15 -13.78 10.62 -15.23
N ARG A 16 -13.21 9.51 -15.71
CA ARG A 16 -12.03 8.91 -15.06
C ARG A 16 -10.83 9.84 -15.08
N ARG A 17 -10.57 10.48 -16.22
CA ARG A 17 -9.51 11.47 -16.39
C ARG A 17 -9.66 12.61 -15.39
N ARG A 18 -10.85 13.21 -15.31
CA ARG A 18 -11.17 14.29 -14.36
C ARG A 18 -10.94 13.87 -12.92
N ASP A 19 -11.37 12.67 -12.53
CA ASP A 19 -11.26 12.19 -11.15
C ASP A 19 -9.80 11.98 -10.73
N LEU A 20 -8.96 11.44 -11.62
CA LEU A 20 -7.53 11.26 -11.39
C LEU A 20 -6.81 12.61 -11.23
N ILE A 21 -7.09 13.56 -12.13
CA ILE A 21 -6.50 14.91 -12.08
C ILE A 21 -6.96 15.66 -10.83
N SER A 22 -8.24 15.55 -10.46
CA SER A 22 -8.78 16.15 -9.24
C SER A 22 -8.08 15.59 -7.99
N GLY A 23 -7.82 14.28 -7.93
CA GLY A 23 -7.06 13.65 -6.85
C GLY A 23 -5.63 14.20 -6.74
N LEU A 24 -4.93 14.33 -7.87
CA LEU A 24 -3.57 14.89 -7.91
C LEU A 24 -3.54 16.35 -7.45
N ARG A 25 -4.44 17.18 -7.94
CA ARG A 25 -4.55 18.60 -7.54
C ARG A 25 -4.91 18.76 -6.07
N THR A 26 -5.79 17.90 -5.55
CA THR A 26 -6.16 17.90 -4.14
C THR A 26 -4.99 17.48 -3.26
N MET A 27 -4.23 16.46 -3.65
CA MET A 27 -3.01 16.06 -2.95
C MET A 27 -1.97 17.20 -2.95
N ALA A 28 -1.80 17.87 -4.06
CA ALA A 28 -0.89 19.01 -4.16
C ALA A 28 -1.24 20.12 -3.16
N ARG A 29 -2.54 20.46 -3.04
CA ARG A 29 -3.03 21.40 -2.02
C ARG A 29 -2.73 20.94 -0.60
N PHE A 30 -2.92 19.66 -0.29
CA PHE A 30 -2.60 19.10 1.04
C PHE A 30 -1.12 19.24 1.37
N LEU A 31 -0.25 19.12 0.38
CA LEU A 31 1.19 19.25 0.55
C LEU A 31 1.70 20.70 0.44
N GLY A 32 0.82 21.67 0.15
CA GLY A 32 1.19 23.07 -0.05
C GLY A 32 2.15 23.26 -1.24
N LYS A 33 1.97 22.48 -2.32
CA LYS A 33 2.86 22.47 -3.49
C LYS A 33 2.07 22.56 -4.78
N GLU A 34 2.72 23.08 -5.81
CA GLU A 34 2.20 22.95 -7.16
C GLU A 34 2.24 21.49 -7.62
N PRO A 35 1.24 21.00 -8.39
CA PRO A 35 1.20 19.62 -8.86
C PRO A 35 2.46 19.19 -9.61
N SER A 36 3.05 20.07 -10.40
CA SER A 36 4.28 19.83 -11.17
C SER A 36 5.53 19.67 -10.29
N ALA A 37 5.52 20.22 -9.08
CA ALA A 37 6.61 20.11 -8.12
C ALA A 37 6.56 18.81 -7.27
N ILE A 38 5.52 18.00 -7.46
CA ILE A 38 5.38 16.73 -6.74
C ILE A 38 5.96 15.61 -7.59
N PRO A 39 7.05 14.98 -7.15
CA PRO A 39 7.61 13.86 -7.89
C PRO A 39 6.66 12.68 -7.91
N ALA A 40 6.60 11.98 -9.04
CA ALA A 40 5.84 10.74 -9.22
C ALA A 40 6.50 9.57 -8.47
N ASN A 41 6.82 9.76 -7.20
CA ASN A 41 7.55 8.82 -6.36
C ASN A 41 6.71 8.47 -5.12
N THR A 42 6.32 7.20 -5.00
CA THR A 42 5.48 6.73 -3.90
C THR A 42 6.18 6.81 -2.55
N GLU A 43 7.51 6.62 -2.51
CA GLU A 43 8.29 6.72 -1.27
C GLU A 43 8.34 8.17 -0.77
N TRP A 44 8.61 9.11 -1.67
CA TRP A 44 8.58 10.53 -1.35
C TRP A 44 7.20 10.95 -0.81
N LEU A 45 6.13 10.49 -1.46
CA LEU A 45 4.76 10.75 -1.01
C LEU A 45 4.49 10.16 0.38
N ARG A 46 4.92 8.93 0.65
CA ARG A 46 4.78 8.30 1.98
C ARG A 46 5.43 9.13 3.07
N GLN A 47 6.69 9.53 2.87
CA GLN A 47 7.42 10.32 3.86
C GLN A 47 6.71 11.63 4.18
N ARG A 48 6.18 12.32 3.16
CA ARG A 48 5.44 13.58 3.35
C ARG A 48 4.08 13.38 4.01
N LEU A 49 3.36 12.34 3.63
CA LEU A 49 2.02 12.06 4.14
C LEU A 49 2.03 11.49 5.56
N ARG A 50 3.14 10.93 6.05
CA ARG A 50 3.31 10.57 7.48
C ARG A 50 3.16 11.77 8.41
N GLN A 51 3.60 12.94 7.98
CA GLN A 51 3.55 14.17 8.77
C GLN A 51 2.24 14.94 8.59
N PHE A 52 1.37 14.46 7.70
CA PHE A 52 0.11 15.13 7.38
C PHE A 52 -1.03 14.61 8.26
N HIS A 53 -1.60 15.51 9.05
CA HIS A 53 -2.74 15.20 9.91
C HIS A 53 -4.05 15.74 9.31
N PRO A 54 -4.95 14.87 8.80
CA PRO A 54 -6.18 15.29 8.14
C PRO A 54 -7.04 16.23 8.97
N LYS A 55 -7.13 16.00 10.28
CA LYS A 55 -7.90 16.84 11.21
C LYS A 55 -7.39 18.28 11.30
N GLN A 56 -6.07 18.48 11.22
CA GLN A 56 -5.48 19.83 11.23
C GLN A 56 -5.79 20.61 9.95
N ALA A 57 -5.99 19.90 8.84
CA ALA A 57 -6.41 20.47 7.57
C ALA A 57 -7.93 20.55 7.39
N ASN A 58 -8.70 20.28 8.45
CA ASN A 58 -10.17 20.27 8.45
C ASN A 58 -10.78 19.35 7.37
N ILE A 59 -10.17 18.19 7.14
CA ILE A 59 -10.65 17.18 6.21
C ILE A 59 -10.90 15.85 6.92
N SER A 60 -11.93 15.12 6.45
CA SER A 60 -12.21 13.80 7.00
C SER A 60 -11.15 12.77 6.58
N GLU A 61 -10.88 11.80 7.44
CA GLU A 61 -9.97 10.67 7.13
C GLU A 61 -10.43 9.90 5.89
N LYS A 62 -11.75 9.76 5.71
CA LYS A 62 -12.33 9.13 4.52
C LYS A 62 -11.98 9.90 3.23
N HIS A 63 -12.10 11.23 3.25
CA HIS A 63 -11.74 12.07 2.11
C HIS A 63 -10.25 11.95 1.81
N PHE A 64 -9.41 12.06 2.82
CA PHE A 64 -7.97 11.89 2.68
C PHE A 64 -7.58 10.52 2.10
N ALA A 65 -8.21 9.43 2.58
CA ALA A 65 -7.99 8.09 2.05
C ALA A 65 -8.41 7.95 0.58
N ASN A 66 -9.52 8.60 0.18
CA ASN A 66 -9.96 8.60 -1.22
C ASN A 66 -8.98 9.36 -2.11
N VAL A 67 -8.47 10.50 -1.66
CA VAL A 67 -7.44 11.27 -2.39
C VAL A 67 -6.16 10.44 -2.55
N LYS A 68 -5.68 9.79 -1.50
CA LYS A 68 -4.52 8.86 -1.60
C LYS A 68 -4.76 7.77 -2.65
N SER A 69 -5.93 7.17 -2.65
CA SER A 69 -6.30 6.13 -3.62
C SER A 69 -6.32 6.66 -5.06
N ALA A 70 -6.87 7.85 -5.28
CA ALA A 70 -6.89 8.50 -6.60
C ALA A 70 -5.47 8.81 -7.10
N VAL A 71 -4.59 9.32 -6.24
CA VAL A 71 -3.19 9.60 -6.58
C VAL A 71 -2.44 8.32 -6.96
N MET A 72 -2.60 7.24 -6.19
CA MET A 72 -1.98 5.96 -6.53
C MET A 72 -2.48 5.39 -7.86
N ALA A 73 -3.78 5.53 -8.13
CA ALA A 73 -4.36 5.15 -9.41
C ALA A 73 -3.79 6.00 -10.54
N ALA A 74 -3.63 7.32 -10.35
CA ALA A 74 -3.05 8.22 -11.33
C ALA A 74 -1.60 7.85 -11.68
N ILE A 75 -0.75 7.62 -10.66
CA ILE A 75 0.64 7.18 -10.83
C ILE A 75 0.72 5.87 -11.62
N LYS A 76 -0.14 4.90 -11.28
CA LYS A 76 -0.22 3.62 -11.97
C LYS A 76 -0.66 3.79 -13.44
N THR A 77 -1.71 4.59 -13.67
CA THR A 77 -2.27 4.85 -15.00
C THR A 77 -1.25 5.57 -15.89
N ALA A 78 -0.52 6.55 -15.34
CA ALA A 78 0.53 7.25 -16.07
C ALA A 78 1.76 6.36 -16.42
N GLY A 79 1.73 5.08 -16.08
CA GLY A 79 2.82 4.13 -16.40
C GLY A 79 4.13 4.46 -15.68
N VAL A 80 4.10 5.37 -14.72
CA VAL A 80 5.28 5.67 -13.91
C VAL A 80 5.61 4.42 -13.11
N ARG A 81 6.54 3.64 -13.65
CA ARG A 81 7.18 2.57 -12.89
C ARG A 81 8.01 3.22 -11.78
N ASN A 82 7.35 3.52 -10.67
CA ASN A 82 8.12 3.49 -9.45
C ASN A 82 8.79 2.11 -9.46
N LYS A 83 10.13 2.06 -9.47
CA LYS A 83 10.76 0.83 -9.03
C LYS A 83 9.94 0.41 -7.82
N ARG A 84 9.16 -0.65 -7.94
CA ARG A 84 8.86 -1.40 -6.75
C ARG A 84 10.26 -1.65 -6.21
N VAL A 85 10.66 -0.91 -5.24
CA VAL A 85 11.35 -1.55 -4.16
C VAL A 85 10.32 -2.61 -3.83
N ASP A 86 10.55 -3.83 -4.32
CA ASP A 86 9.76 -4.96 -3.86
C ASP A 86 9.97 -4.88 -2.36
N ALA A 87 9.05 -4.17 -1.70
CA ALA A 87 9.16 -3.93 -0.28
C ALA A 87 9.23 -5.27 0.45
N PHE A 88 8.88 -6.31 -0.30
CA PHE A 88 8.99 -7.68 0.12
C PHE A 88 9.48 -8.50 -1.08
N PRO A 89 10.73 -8.97 -1.07
CA PRO A 89 11.26 -9.90 -2.07
C PRO A 89 10.41 -11.18 -2.11
N ASN A 90 10.76 -12.10 -2.97
CA ASN A 90 10.11 -13.40 -3.04
C ASN A 90 10.10 -14.05 -1.65
N MET A 91 9.02 -14.77 -1.35
CA MET A 91 8.96 -15.58 -0.14
C MET A 91 10.15 -16.53 -0.10
N ASN A 92 10.72 -16.75 1.09
CA ASN A 92 11.69 -17.82 1.26
C ASN A 92 11.03 -19.18 1.00
N PRO A 93 11.78 -20.25 0.71
CA PRO A 93 11.19 -21.53 0.32
C PRO A 93 10.21 -22.10 1.36
N ARG A 94 10.43 -21.87 2.64
CA ARG A 94 9.55 -22.40 3.71
C ARG A 94 8.22 -21.67 3.76
N PHE A 95 8.22 -20.34 3.68
CA PHE A 95 6.97 -19.58 3.56
C PHE A 95 6.27 -19.82 2.23
N GLN A 96 7.02 -20.07 1.14
CA GLN A 96 6.43 -20.43 -0.14
C GLN A 96 5.70 -21.78 -0.05
N ASN A 97 6.32 -22.78 0.56
CA ASN A 97 5.69 -24.08 0.76
C ASN A 97 4.41 -23.98 1.60
N LEU A 98 4.43 -23.16 2.67
CA LEU A 98 3.22 -22.89 3.45
C LEU A 98 2.14 -22.20 2.61
N TYR A 99 2.54 -21.22 1.82
CA TYR A 99 1.62 -20.48 0.95
C TYR A 99 0.94 -21.41 -0.07
N ASP A 100 1.71 -22.31 -0.68
CA ASP A 100 1.23 -23.25 -1.69
C ASP A 100 0.35 -24.35 -1.08
N ALA A 101 0.53 -24.66 0.22
CA ALA A 101 -0.28 -25.61 0.97
C ALA A 101 -1.64 -25.03 1.42
N ILE A 102 -1.87 -23.72 1.30
CA ILE A 102 -3.13 -23.09 1.69
C ILE A 102 -4.22 -23.44 0.67
N PRO A 103 -5.27 -24.20 1.06
CA PRO A 103 -6.31 -24.63 0.12
C PRO A 103 -7.21 -23.46 -0.33
N ASP A 104 -7.41 -22.46 0.53
CA ASP A 104 -8.23 -21.29 0.23
C ASP A 104 -7.36 -20.13 -0.26
N ARG A 105 -7.51 -19.81 -1.54
CA ARG A 105 -6.79 -18.72 -2.20
C ARG A 105 -6.99 -17.36 -1.51
N MET A 106 -8.17 -17.12 -0.91
CA MET A 106 -8.43 -15.86 -0.20
C MET A 106 -7.63 -15.75 1.09
N LEU A 107 -7.44 -16.86 1.80
CA LEU A 107 -6.54 -16.92 2.97
C LEU A 107 -5.10 -16.69 2.54
N GLY A 108 -4.66 -17.30 1.45
CA GLY A 108 -3.34 -17.06 0.86
C GLY A 108 -3.09 -15.58 0.58
N TYR A 109 -4.02 -14.89 -0.04
CA TYR A 109 -3.89 -13.44 -0.30
C TYR A 109 -3.72 -12.61 0.98
N LYS A 110 -4.44 -12.95 2.05
CA LYS A 110 -4.31 -12.26 3.33
C LYS A 110 -2.94 -12.44 3.96
N LEU A 111 -2.34 -13.62 3.81
CA LEU A 111 -1.03 -13.97 4.37
C LEU A 111 0.14 -13.58 3.48
N SER A 112 -0.06 -13.44 2.18
CA SER A 112 1.02 -13.20 1.20
C SER A 112 1.96 -12.06 1.60
N ARG A 113 1.42 -10.94 2.09
CA ARG A 113 2.24 -9.80 2.52
C ARG A 113 3.02 -10.11 3.80
N PHE A 114 2.40 -10.77 4.74
CA PHE A 114 3.04 -11.18 5.99
C PHE A 114 4.18 -12.17 5.74
N PHE A 115 3.97 -13.17 4.90
CA PHE A 115 5.01 -14.15 4.55
C PHE A 115 6.22 -13.51 3.86
N ARG A 116 5.97 -12.54 2.97
CA ARG A 116 7.07 -11.78 2.34
C ARG A 116 7.79 -10.90 3.36
N TYR A 117 7.06 -10.28 4.28
CA TYR A 117 7.67 -9.51 5.37
C TYR A 117 8.59 -10.39 6.19
N CYS A 118 8.13 -11.52 6.68
CA CYS A 118 8.94 -12.47 7.44
C CYS A 118 10.16 -12.96 6.65
N SER A 119 9.96 -13.30 5.37
CA SER A 119 11.06 -13.71 4.49
C SER A 119 12.12 -12.62 4.32
N ASN A 120 11.71 -11.36 4.23
CA ASN A 120 12.63 -10.22 4.12
C ASN A 120 13.43 -9.98 5.41
N GLN A 121 12.87 -10.36 6.56
CA GLN A 121 13.55 -10.30 7.85
C GLN A 121 14.42 -11.56 8.13
N GLY A 122 14.50 -12.48 7.17
CA GLY A 122 15.23 -13.74 7.35
C GLY A 122 14.60 -14.68 8.38
N LEU A 123 13.30 -14.51 8.66
CA LEU A 123 12.58 -15.33 9.63
C LEU A 123 12.11 -16.63 8.99
N GLU A 124 11.96 -17.65 9.84
CA GLU A 124 11.33 -18.91 9.50
C GLU A 124 9.94 -19.00 10.15
N PRO A 125 9.00 -19.82 9.63
CA PRO A 125 7.64 -19.91 10.17
C PRO A 125 7.57 -20.21 11.68
N GLU A 126 8.48 -21.02 12.18
CA GLU A 126 8.56 -21.43 13.59
C GLU A 126 8.97 -20.29 14.52
N ASN A 127 9.63 -19.27 13.96
CA ASN A 127 10.13 -18.12 14.72
C ASN A 127 9.11 -16.97 14.78
N VAL A 128 7.91 -17.15 14.23
CA VAL A 128 6.86 -16.13 14.27
C VAL A 128 6.29 -15.99 15.67
N THR A 129 6.53 -14.84 16.28
CA THR A 129 6.05 -14.47 17.62
C THR A 129 5.07 -13.31 17.54
N ASP A 130 4.37 -13.00 18.64
CA ASP A 130 3.47 -11.86 18.72
C ASP A 130 4.21 -10.52 18.45
N ALA A 131 5.45 -10.39 18.93
CA ALA A 131 6.28 -9.23 18.66
C ALA A 131 6.55 -9.01 17.16
N ILE A 132 6.69 -10.09 16.39
CA ILE A 132 6.85 -10.02 14.93
C ILE A 132 5.55 -9.60 14.25
N LEU A 133 4.40 -10.02 14.77
CA LEU A 133 3.09 -9.61 14.28
C LEU A 133 2.83 -8.12 14.52
N GLU A 134 3.22 -7.61 15.68
CA GLU A 134 3.18 -6.16 15.99
C GLU A 134 4.12 -5.37 15.07
N ALA A 135 5.37 -5.80 14.93
CA ALA A 135 6.33 -5.17 14.03
C ALA A 135 5.88 -5.19 12.56
N PHE A 136 5.15 -6.23 12.14
CA PHE A 136 4.52 -6.29 10.83
C PHE A 136 3.43 -5.23 10.68
N GLU A 137 2.57 -5.03 11.70
CA GLU A 137 1.55 -3.98 11.66
C GLU A 137 2.18 -2.60 11.48
N ASP A 138 3.23 -2.30 12.26
CA ASP A 138 3.96 -1.05 12.15
C ASP A 138 4.58 -0.87 10.76
N SER A 139 5.16 -1.93 10.18
CA SER A 139 5.70 -1.93 8.83
C SER A 139 4.60 -1.63 7.78
N VAL A 140 3.44 -2.27 7.89
CA VAL A 140 2.32 -2.01 6.96
C VAL A 140 1.84 -0.56 7.04
N ILE A 141 1.74 -0.01 8.24
CA ILE A 141 1.37 1.40 8.47
C ILE A 141 2.44 2.32 7.88
N ALA A 142 3.70 2.01 8.12
CA ALA A 142 4.83 2.83 7.71
C ALA A 142 5.08 2.79 6.19
N GLU A 143 4.95 1.65 5.54
CA GLU A 143 5.44 1.42 4.19
C GLU A 143 4.34 1.43 3.12
N THR A 144 3.06 1.46 3.51
CA THR A 144 1.98 1.40 2.52
C THR A 144 1.12 2.66 2.49
N LEU A 145 0.62 3.01 1.30
CA LEU A 145 -0.45 3.99 1.14
C LEU A 145 -1.82 3.32 1.14
N HIS A 146 -1.92 2.14 1.75
CA HIS A 146 -3.19 1.42 1.82
C HIS A 146 -4.25 2.25 2.55
N LYS A 147 -5.50 2.16 2.09
CA LYS A 147 -6.62 2.92 2.67
C LYS A 147 -6.82 2.57 4.15
N ASN A 148 -6.57 1.33 4.51
CA ASN A 148 -6.80 0.81 5.85
C ASN A 148 -5.69 -0.20 6.23
N PRO A 149 -4.48 0.28 6.55
CA PRO A 149 -3.32 -0.59 6.80
C PRO A 149 -3.51 -1.49 8.02
N SER A 150 -4.07 -0.99 9.11
CA SER A 150 -4.33 -1.77 10.32
C SER A 150 -5.32 -2.92 10.07
N LYS A 151 -6.30 -2.74 9.19
CA LYS A 151 -7.19 -3.84 8.80
C LYS A 151 -6.43 -4.95 8.08
N VAL A 152 -5.50 -4.59 7.19
CA VAL A 152 -4.68 -5.57 6.45
C VAL A 152 -3.80 -6.37 7.39
N ALA A 153 -3.13 -5.71 8.33
CA ALA A 153 -2.31 -6.35 9.34
C ALA A 153 -3.14 -7.28 10.23
N ARG A 154 -4.25 -6.77 10.77
CA ARG A 154 -5.17 -7.56 11.61
C ARG A 154 -5.71 -8.79 10.90
N GLU A 155 -6.11 -8.69 9.63
CA GLU A 155 -6.60 -9.84 8.87
C GLU A 155 -5.50 -10.88 8.65
N ALA A 156 -4.26 -10.47 8.43
CA ALA A 156 -3.12 -11.38 8.33
C ALA A 156 -2.86 -12.11 9.66
N VAL A 157 -2.84 -11.37 10.79
CA VAL A 157 -2.66 -11.93 12.14
C VAL A 157 -3.75 -12.96 12.46
N LEU A 158 -5.02 -12.60 12.27
CA LEU A 158 -6.14 -13.50 12.52
C LEU A 158 -6.09 -14.76 11.64
N THR A 159 -5.65 -14.62 10.39
CA THR A 159 -5.53 -15.75 9.47
C THR A 159 -4.35 -16.64 9.84
N TRP A 160 -3.21 -16.05 10.23
CA TRP A 160 -2.05 -16.79 10.74
C TRP A 160 -2.39 -17.63 11.96
N ASN A 161 -3.04 -17.03 12.96
CA ASN A 161 -3.43 -17.71 14.18
C ASN A 161 -4.41 -18.87 13.95
N LYS A 162 -5.30 -18.74 12.95
CA LYS A 162 -6.16 -19.85 12.53
C LYS A 162 -5.37 -20.99 11.91
N MET A 163 -4.37 -20.67 11.08
CA MET A 163 -3.57 -21.70 10.40
C MET A 163 -2.60 -22.41 11.34
N LYS A 164 -2.02 -21.71 12.32
CA LYS A 164 -1.11 -22.30 13.32
C LYS A 164 -1.75 -23.47 14.09
N ASN A 165 -3.08 -23.51 14.16
CA ASN A 165 -3.82 -24.58 14.83
C ASN A 165 -4.22 -25.73 13.87
N VAL A 166 -3.90 -25.63 12.58
CA VAL A 166 -4.28 -26.61 11.54
C VAL A 166 -3.04 -27.31 10.95
N VAL A 167 -1.86 -26.73 11.14
CA VAL A 167 -0.56 -27.26 10.73
C VAL A 167 0.26 -27.65 11.97
#